data_3a7fc26ef0ab0c98de070df2f81c87e7
#
_entry.id   3a7fc26ef0ab0c98de070df2f81c87e7
#
_cell.length_a   1.000
_cell.length_b   1.000
_cell.length_c   1.000
_cell.angle_alpha   90.00
_cell.angle_beta   90.00
_cell.angle_gamma   90.00
#
_symmetry.space_group_name_H-M   'P 1'
#
loop_
_entity.id
_entity.type
_entity.pdbx_description
1 polymer ?
#
loop_
_entity_poly.entity_id
_entity_poly.type
_entity_poly.pdbx_seq_one_letter_code
_entity_poly.pdbx_strand_id
1 'polypeptide(L)'
;LESLLARIASARTRPCVVVSVRDLLQRRDDSARDAAAWSQARQSVDAIIVHGEAAFARLEETFPPAADGVIPVLYTGYVRAPLPAPPPRERGGVVVSASGGDVGEALLHAAIAARPASALRDLRWRVLVGPAVSSARLDEMRAAGAAAGTIVERHRDDFFELLAGARVAVTQAGYNTVLDVLAARAPS
;
A
#
# COMPACT_ATOMS: atom_id res chain seq x y z
N LEU A 1 -9.10 16.58 -14.69
CA LEU A 1 -9.44 15.38 -15.47
C LEU A 1 -10.42 15.71 -16.59
N GLU A 2 -11.52 16.41 -16.32
CA GLU A 2 -12.55 16.76 -17.31
C GLU A 2 -12.00 17.47 -18.54
N SER A 3 -11.12 18.46 -18.35
CA SER A 3 -10.49 19.20 -19.46
C SER A 3 -9.61 18.30 -20.34
N LEU A 4 -8.95 17.30 -19.75
CA LEU A 4 -8.17 16.30 -20.50
C LEU A 4 -9.10 15.40 -21.33
N LEU A 5 -10.16 14.88 -20.72
CA LEU A 5 -11.13 14.00 -21.40
C LEU A 5 -11.84 14.75 -22.53
N ALA A 6 -12.21 16.01 -22.34
CA ALA A 6 -12.80 16.85 -23.40
C ALA A 6 -11.83 17.03 -24.58
N ARG A 7 -10.54 17.27 -24.32
CA ARG A 7 -9.51 17.36 -25.37
C ARG A 7 -9.31 16.04 -26.12
N ILE A 8 -9.34 14.92 -25.41
CA ILE A 8 -9.27 13.59 -26.02
C ILE A 8 -10.47 13.35 -26.93
N ALA A 9 -11.67 13.69 -26.48
CA ALA A 9 -12.90 13.52 -27.27
C ALA A 9 -12.92 14.38 -28.55
N SER A 10 -12.29 15.58 -28.51
CA SER A 10 -12.19 16.50 -29.68
C SER A 10 -10.97 16.24 -30.56
N ALA A 11 -10.11 15.29 -30.24
CA ALA A 11 -8.92 15.00 -31.00
C ALA A 11 -9.27 14.44 -32.40
N ARG A 12 -8.56 14.86 -33.42
CA ARG A 12 -8.75 14.40 -34.81
C ARG A 12 -8.59 12.88 -34.95
N THR A 13 -7.72 12.28 -34.11
CA THR A 13 -7.60 10.85 -33.93
C THR A 13 -7.70 10.61 -32.44
N ARG A 14 -8.83 10.01 -31.99
CA ARG A 14 -9.04 9.73 -30.57
C ARG A 14 -8.05 8.64 -30.12
N PRO A 15 -7.21 8.89 -29.13
CA PRO A 15 -6.33 7.87 -28.55
C PRO A 15 -7.15 6.84 -27.77
N CYS A 16 -6.60 5.63 -27.61
CA CYS A 16 -7.12 4.65 -26.68
C CYS A 16 -6.90 5.16 -25.23
N VAL A 17 -7.95 5.17 -24.44
CA VAL A 17 -7.94 5.64 -23.05
C VAL A 17 -8.06 4.45 -22.13
N VAL A 18 -7.01 4.18 -21.36
CA VAL A 18 -6.97 3.10 -20.40
C VAL A 18 -6.81 3.65 -18.99
N VAL A 19 -7.64 3.19 -18.07
CA VAL A 19 -7.53 3.49 -16.65
C VAL A 19 -6.74 2.38 -15.97
N SER A 20 -5.69 2.74 -15.26
CA SER A 20 -4.89 1.83 -14.44
C SER A 20 -5.31 1.94 -12.98
N VAL A 21 -5.79 0.84 -12.41
CA VAL A 21 -6.19 0.69 -11.02
C VAL A 21 -5.17 -0.17 -10.31
N ARG A 22 -4.41 0.44 -9.40
CA ARG A 22 -3.31 -0.24 -8.72
C ARG A 22 -3.77 -1.25 -7.68
N ASP A 23 -4.91 -1.00 -7.06
CA ASP A 23 -5.44 -1.76 -5.92
C ASP A 23 -6.96 -1.80 -6.01
N LEU A 24 -7.60 -2.59 -5.17
CA LEU A 24 -9.04 -2.53 -4.98
C LEU A 24 -9.46 -1.12 -4.57
N LEU A 25 -10.52 -0.63 -5.17
CA LEU A 25 -11.06 0.66 -4.78
C LEU A 25 -11.67 0.53 -3.37
N GLN A 26 -11.39 1.51 -2.52
CA GLN A 26 -12.03 1.56 -1.22
C GLN A 26 -13.53 1.69 -1.41
N ARG A 27 -14.29 0.72 -0.90
CA ARG A 27 -15.75 0.77 -0.91
C ARG A 27 -16.22 2.02 -0.17
N ARG A 28 -17.13 2.76 -0.79
CA ARG A 28 -17.73 3.97 -0.24
C ARG A 28 -19.23 3.77 -0.11
N ASP A 29 -19.83 4.42 0.87
CA ASP A 29 -21.30 4.46 1.03
C ASP A 29 -21.91 5.62 0.22
N ASP A 30 -21.41 5.84 -1.01
CA ASP A 30 -21.85 6.90 -1.93
C ASP A 30 -22.09 6.32 -3.31
N SER A 31 -23.19 5.60 -3.45
CA SER A 31 -23.58 4.96 -4.72
C SER A 31 -23.86 5.97 -5.84
N ALA A 32 -24.31 7.19 -5.51
CA ALA A 32 -24.56 8.23 -6.50
C ALA A 32 -23.24 8.72 -7.14
N ARG A 33 -22.22 8.90 -6.33
CA ARG A 33 -20.89 9.29 -6.80
C ARG A 33 -20.24 8.18 -7.65
N ASP A 34 -20.39 6.94 -7.25
CA ASP A 34 -19.88 5.80 -8.00
C ASP A 34 -20.59 5.67 -9.37
N ALA A 35 -21.92 5.83 -9.39
CA ALA A 35 -22.69 5.85 -10.62
C ALA A 35 -22.29 7.01 -11.56
N ALA A 36 -22.08 8.20 -11.01
CA ALA A 36 -21.62 9.36 -11.80
C ALA A 36 -20.21 9.14 -12.38
N ALA A 37 -19.28 8.61 -11.58
CA ALA A 37 -17.94 8.28 -12.03
C ALA A 37 -17.96 7.21 -13.13
N TRP A 38 -18.80 6.19 -12.99
CA TRP A 38 -18.97 5.15 -14.00
C TRP A 38 -19.59 5.68 -15.29
N SER A 39 -20.63 6.53 -15.19
CA SER A 39 -21.24 7.19 -16.35
C SER A 39 -20.21 8.00 -17.14
N GLN A 40 -19.33 8.74 -16.47
CA GLN A 40 -18.24 9.47 -17.10
C GLN A 40 -17.20 8.53 -17.73
N ALA A 41 -16.85 7.46 -17.05
CA ALA A 41 -15.90 6.47 -17.56
C ALA A 41 -16.41 5.81 -18.85
N ARG A 42 -17.69 5.41 -18.90
CA ARG A 42 -18.33 4.82 -20.09
C ARG A 42 -18.25 5.68 -21.34
N GLN A 43 -18.16 7.00 -21.20
CA GLN A 43 -18.06 7.93 -22.33
C GLN A 43 -16.64 8.11 -22.85
N SER A 44 -15.63 7.78 -22.05
CA SER A 44 -14.27 8.22 -22.33
C SER A 44 -13.21 7.13 -22.20
N VAL A 45 -13.51 6.01 -21.53
CA VAL A 45 -12.55 4.95 -21.23
C VAL A 45 -12.81 3.72 -22.09
N ASP A 46 -11.77 3.19 -22.69
CA ASP A 46 -11.84 2.02 -23.56
C ASP A 46 -11.55 0.71 -22.82
N ALA A 47 -10.75 0.76 -21.75
CA ALA A 47 -10.48 -0.40 -20.89
C ALA A 47 -10.02 0.04 -19.49
N ILE A 48 -10.21 -0.85 -18.51
CA ILE A 48 -9.67 -0.71 -17.16
C ILE A 48 -8.67 -1.85 -16.94
N ILE A 49 -7.47 -1.51 -16.49
CA ILE A 49 -6.44 -2.47 -16.08
C ILE A 49 -6.39 -2.48 -14.56
N VAL A 50 -6.60 -3.64 -13.96
CA VAL A 50 -6.49 -3.85 -12.50
C VAL A 50 -5.22 -4.62 -12.20
N HIS A 51 -4.34 -4.04 -11.37
CA HIS A 51 -3.12 -4.71 -10.93
C HIS A 51 -3.40 -5.60 -9.71
N GLY A 52 -4.04 -6.72 -9.97
CA GLY A 52 -4.48 -7.71 -9.00
C GLY A 52 -4.88 -9.00 -9.69
N GLU A 53 -5.34 -9.96 -8.90
CA GLU A 53 -5.82 -11.26 -9.37
C GLU A 53 -7.34 -11.34 -9.26
N ALA A 54 -8.03 -11.59 -10.37
CA ALA A 54 -9.48 -11.72 -10.40
C ALA A 54 -9.99 -12.88 -9.51
N ALA A 55 -9.16 -13.90 -9.30
CA ALA A 55 -9.50 -15.02 -8.42
C ALA A 55 -9.44 -14.65 -6.93
N PHE A 56 -8.71 -13.57 -6.58
CA PHE A 56 -8.62 -13.08 -5.20
C PHE A 56 -9.71 -12.06 -4.89
N ALA A 57 -9.88 -11.06 -5.76
CA ALA A 57 -10.93 -10.05 -5.62
C ALA A 57 -11.17 -9.36 -6.97
N ARG A 58 -12.43 -9.13 -7.28
CA ARG A 58 -12.86 -8.49 -8.51
C ARG A 58 -13.23 -7.02 -8.27
N LEU A 59 -13.04 -6.19 -9.31
CA LEU A 59 -13.31 -4.75 -9.21
C LEU A 59 -14.76 -4.46 -8.78
N GLU A 60 -15.72 -5.21 -9.31
CA GLU A 60 -17.14 -5.03 -9.01
C GLU A 60 -17.51 -5.34 -7.55
N GLU A 61 -16.70 -6.05 -6.79
CA GLU A 61 -16.93 -6.31 -5.37
C GLU A 61 -16.80 -5.04 -4.52
N THR A 62 -15.94 -4.12 -4.95
CA THR A 62 -15.70 -2.84 -4.26
C THR A 62 -16.21 -1.64 -5.04
N PHE A 63 -16.50 -1.81 -6.33
CA PHE A 63 -17.05 -0.81 -7.24
C PHE A 63 -18.19 -1.44 -8.08
N PRO A 64 -19.39 -1.64 -7.51
CA PRO A 64 -20.51 -2.35 -8.13
C PRO A 64 -20.89 -1.89 -9.55
N PRO A 65 -20.75 -0.60 -9.94
CA PRO A 65 -21.08 -0.21 -11.30
C PRO A 65 -20.30 -0.94 -12.39
N ALA A 66 -19.10 -1.45 -12.11
CA ALA A 66 -18.29 -2.20 -13.06
C ALA A 66 -18.89 -3.57 -13.44
N ALA A 67 -19.89 -4.06 -12.70
CA ALA A 67 -20.55 -5.35 -12.96
C ALA A 67 -21.36 -5.37 -14.26
N ASP A 68 -21.67 -4.21 -14.85
CA ASP A 68 -22.42 -4.17 -16.12
C ASP A 68 -21.62 -4.64 -17.34
N GLY A 69 -20.29 -4.77 -17.21
CA GLY A 69 -19.40 -5.26 -18.23
C GLY A 69 -19.24 -4.38 -19.48
N VAL A 70 -19.72 -3.14 -19.44
CA VAL A 70 -19.67 -2.21 -20.59
C VAL A 70 -18.23 -1.80 -20.92
N ILE A 71 -17.39 -1.58 -19.90
CA ILE A 71 -15.97 -1.32 -20.07
C ILE A 71 -15.20 -2.62 -19.75
N PRO A 72 -14.38 -3.13 -20.66
CA PRO A 72 -13.54 -4.30 -20.40
C PRO A 72 -12.63 -4.08 -19.21
N VAL A 73 -12.62 -5.02 -18.26
CA VAL A 73 -11.72 -5.04 -17.10
C VAL A 73 -10.69 -6.15 -17.30
N LEU A 74 -9.42 -5.78 -17.35
CA LEU A 74 -8.29 -6.68 -17.56
C LEU A 74 -7.45 -6.77 -16.27
N TYR A 75 -7.21 -7.98 -15.80
CA TYR A 75 -6.38 -8.22 -14.62
C TYR A 75 -4.97 -8.62 -15.06
N THR A 76 -3.95 -7.94 -14.55
CA THR A 76 -2.54 -8.14 -14.93
C THR A 76 -1.75 -8.98 -13.94
N GLY A 77 -2.37 -9.44 -12.86
CA GLY A 77 -1.65 -9.90 -11.69
C GLY A 77 -1.04 -8.73 -10.92
N TYR A 78 -0.36 -9.06 -9.83
CA TYR A 78 0.28 -8.06 -8.97
C TYR A 78 1.55 -7.52 -9.61
N VAL A 79 1.66 -6.18 -9.65
CA VAL A 79 2.81 -5.49 -10.24
C VAL A 79 3.71 -4.94 -9.13
N ARG A 80 4.97 -5.37 -9.12
CA ARG A 80 6.02 -4.88 -8.23
C ARG A 80 7.37 -4.77 -8.93
N ALA A 81 8.28 -4.03 -8.31
CA ALA A 81 9.67 -3.99 -8.77
C ALA A 81 10.34 -5.38 -8.70
N PRO A 82 11.31 -5.68 -9.57
CA PRO A 82 12.11 -6.89 -9.48
C PRO A 82 12.72 -7.08 -8.07
N LEU A 83 12.87 -8.34 -7.65
CA LEU A 83 13.50 -8.67 -6.38
C LEU A 83 15.00 -8.34 -6.44
N PRO A 84 15.56 -7.56 -5.51
CA PRO A 84 16.97 -7.22 -5.52
C PRO A 84 17.87 -8.41 -5.20
N ALA A 85 17.48 -9.28 -4.29
CA ALA A 85 18.24 -10.45 -3.89
C ALA A 85 17.34 -11.49 -3.18
N PRO A 86 17.75 -12.77 -3.10
CA PRO A 86 17.07 -13.75 -2.28
C PRO A 86 17.18 -13.37 -0.79
N PRO A 87 16.16 -13.68 0.02
CA PRO A 87 16.19 -13.38 1.45
C PRO A 87 17.33 -14.14 2.15
N PRO A 88 17.93 -13.57 3.21
CA PRO A 88 18.99 -14.22 3.96
C PRO A 88 18.49 -15.51 4.62
N ARG A 89 19.40 -16.44 4.88
CA ARG A 89 19.08 -17.72 5.53
C ARG A 89 18.64 -17.53 7.00
N GLU A 90 19.26 -16.56 7.69
CA GLU A 90 18.95 -16.23 9.07
C GLU A 90 18.18 -14.91 9.12
N ARG A 91 17.12 -14.93 9.91
CA ARG A 91 16.25 -13.77 10.13
C ARG A 91 16.34 -13.32 11.57
N GLY A 92 16.49 -12.01 11.77
CA GLY A 92 16.60 -11.41 13.10
C GLY A 92 15.88 -10.07 13.17
N GLY A 93 15.34 -9.76 14.35
CA GLY A 93 14.70 -8.49 14.60
C GLY A 93 13.23 -8.41 14.14
N VAL A 94 12.62 -7.32 14.56
CA VAL A 94 11.24 -6.95 14.22
C VAL A 94 11.28 -5.65 13.44
N VAL A 95 10.63 -5.61 12.29
CA VAL A 95 10.46 -4.41 11.46
C VAL A 95 9.01 -3.97 11.54
N VAL A 96 8.80 -2.73 11.97
CA VAL A 96 7.47 -2.12 12.02
C VAL A 96 7.45 -0.97 11.04
N SER A 97 6.45 -0.91 10.17
CA SER A 97 6.29 0.19 9.23
C SER A 97 4.83 0.56 9.05
N ALA A 98 4.59 1.85 8.92
CA ALA A 98 3.28 2.38 8.61
C ALA A 98 3.40 3.50 7.56
N SER A 99 2.38 3.63 6.72
CA SER A 99 2.23 4.80 5.86
C SER A 99 2.02 6.05 6.73
N GLY A 100 2.37 7.23 6.21
CA GLY A 100 2.12 8.49 6.92
C GLY A 100 0.63 8.73 7.19
N GLY A 101 0.34 9.53 8.23
CA GLY A 101 -1.00 9.89 8.67
C GLY A 101 -1.35 9.29 10.05
N ASP A 102 -2.44 9.79 10.65
CA ASP A 102 -2.81 9.50 12.05
C ASP A 102 -2.96 8.01 12.36
N VAL A 103 -3.54 7.25 11.42
CA VAL A 103 -3.71 5.79 11.58
C VAL A 103 -2.36 5.08 11.64
N GLY A 104 -1.41 5.54 10.82
CA GLY A 104 -0.04 5.01 10.81
C GLY A 104 0.69 5.29 12.11
N GLU A 105 0.57 6.51 12.64
CA GLU A 105 1.20 6.88 13.90
C GLU A 105 0.70 6.04 15.08
N ALA A 106 -0.60 5.76 15.14
CA ALA A 106 -1.18 4.92 16.19
C ALA A 106 -0.55 3.51 16.23
N LEU A 107 -0.36 2.88 15.05
CA LEU A 107 0.31 1.59 14.96
C LEU A 107 1.77 1.66 15.45
N LEU A 108 2.51 2.71 15.03
CA LEU A 108 3.92 2.87 15.43
C LEU A 108 4.07 3.07 16.95
N HIS A 109 3.22 3.91 17.55
CA HIS A 109 3.19 4.11 19.01
C HIS A 109 2.83 2.83 19.75
N ALA A 110 1.81 2.11 19.28
CA ALA A 110 1.41 0.83 19.89
C ALA A 110 2.55 -0.20 19.83
N ALA A 111 3.26 -0.28 18.71
CA ALA A 111 4.38 -1.21 18.55
C ALA A 111 5.55 -0.85 19.49
N ILE A 112 5.90 0.44 19.63
CA ILE A 112 6.92 0.91 20.57
C ILE A 112 6.54 0.52 22.00
N ALA A 113 5.31 0.80 22.40
CA ALA A 113 4.81 0.50 23.76
C ALA A 113 4.71 -1.00 24.04
N ALA A 114 4.40 -1.81 23.03
CA ALA A 114 4.23 -3.26 23.18
C ALA A 114 5.56 -4.02 23.34
N ARG A 115 6.69 -3.47 22.85
CA ARG A 115 7.98 -4.19 22.85
C ARG A 115 8.39 -4.76 24.21
N PRO A 116 8.37 -4.01 25.33
CA PRO A 116 8.82 -4.52 26.63
C PRO A 116 8.01 -5.74 27.12
N ALA A 117 6.73 -5.83 26.74
CA ALA A 117 5.84 -6.92 27.09
C ALA A 117 5.82 -8.07 26.05
N SER A 118 6.50 -7.91 24.91
CA SER A 118 6.52 -8.88 23.83
C SER A 118 7.43 -10.08 24.15
N ALA A 119 7.05 -11.26 23.67
CA ALA A 119 7.95 -12.43 23.65
C ALA A 119 9.19 -12.20 22.75
N LEU A 120 9.17 -11.18 21.90
CA LEU A 120 10.27 -10.81 21.00
C LEU A 120 11.09 -9.60 21.54
N ARG A 121 10.92 -9.21 22.80
CA ARG A 121 11.58 -8.03 23.40
C ARG A 121 13.10 -8.06 23.32
N ASP A 122 13.70 -9.23 23.30
CA ASP A 122 15.16 -9.41 23.24
C ASP A 122 15.73 -9.27 21.82
N LEU A 123 14.85 -9.24 20.80
CA LEU A 123 15.25 -8.97 19.44
C LEU A 123 15.43 -7.46 19.20
N ARG A 124 16.16 -7.12 18.13
CA ARG A 124 16.26 -5.74 17.66
C ARG A 124 14.94 -5.32 17.03
N TRP A 125 14.31 -4.27 17.55
CA TRP A 125 13.12 -3.67 16.97
C TRP A 125 13.49 -2.39 16.21
N ARG A 126 12.96 -2.26 15.01
CA ARG A 126 13.14 -1.12 14.14
C ARG A 126 11.78 -0.62 13.66
N VAL A 127 11.47 0.61 13.99
CA VAL A 127 10.22 1.30 13.64
C VAL A 127 10.52 2.34 12.57
N LEU A 128 9.92 2.19 11.40
CA LEU A 128 10.11 3.04 10.24
C LEU A 128 8.95 4.03 10.12
N VAL A 129 9.28 5.30 10.21
CA VAL A 129 8.33 6.41 10.19
C VAL A 129 8.24 6.99 8.78
N GLY A 130 7.02 7.15 8.27
CA GLY A 130 6.79 7.68 6.93
C GLY A 130 7.28 9.12 6.73
N PRO A 131 7.55 9.54 5.49
CA PRO A 131 8.14 10.86 5.19
C PRO A 131 7.23 12.04 5.55
N ALA A 132 5.91 11.83 5.59
CA ALA A 132 4.93 12.88 5.88
C ALA A 132 4.89 13.29 7.37
N VAL A 133 5.43 12.48 8.27
CA VAL A 133 5.49 12.78 9.72
C VAL A 133 6.47 13.92 9.97
N SER A 134 6.06 14.91 10.76
CA SER A 134 6.89 16.07 11.09
C SER A 134 8.13 15.67 11.90
N SER A 135 9.17 16.50 11.86
CA SER A 135 10.40 16.24 12.63
C SER A 135 10.14 16.22 14.14
N ALA A 136 9.27 17.10 14.65
CA ALA A 136 8.91 17.10 16.06
C ALA A 136 8.27 15.78 16.50
N ARG A 137 7.33 15.25 15.72
CA ARG A 137 6.69 13.95 16.00
C ARG A 137 7.68 12.79 15.90
N LEU A 138 8.59 12.85 14.94
CA LEU A 138 9.65 11.83 14.84
C LEU A 138 10.56 11.85 16.08
N ASP A 139 10.91 13.03 16.60
CA ASP A 139 11.76 13.15 17.78
C ASP A 139 11.04 12.68 19.06
N GLU A 140 9.74 12.93 19.18
CA GLU A 140 8.90 12.36 20.25
C GLU A 140 8.89 10.81 20.17
N MET A 141 8.69 10.25 18.97
CA MET A 141 8.74 8.80 18.77
C MET A 141 10.11 8.21 19.06
N ARG A 142 11.19 8.92 18.71
CA ARG A 142 12.57 8.50 19.03
C ARG A 142 12.83 8.45 20.52
N ALA A 143 12.36 9.45 21.26
CA ALA A 143 12.47 9.48 22.72
C ALA A 143 11.71 8.30 23.36
N ALA A 144 10.47 8.06 22.93
CA ALA A 144 9.68 6.90 23.36
C ALA A 144 10.35 5.57 22.98
N GLY A 145 10.87 5.49 21.77
CA GLY A 145 11.57 4.31 21.26
C GLY A 145 12.83 4.00 22.07
N ALA A 146 13.64 5.02 22.39
CA ALA A 146 14.84 4.88 23.21
C ALA A 146 14.51 4.33 24.60
N ALA A 147 13.46 4.84 25.25
CA ALA A 147 12.97 4.34 26.52
C ALA A 147 12.51 2.87 26.47
N ALA A 148 11.92 2.46 25.34
CA ALA A 148 11.47 1.08 25.09
C ALA A 148 12.55 0.17 24.47
N GLY A 149 13.77 0.68 24.20
CA GLY A 149 14.85 -0.06 23.53
C GLY A 149 14.61 -0.30 22.03
N THR A 150 13.78 0.49 21.39
CA THR A 150 13.40 0.38 19.97
C THR A 150 14.12 1.47 19.14
N ILE A 151 14.64 1.09 17.98
CA ILE A 151 15.22 2.05 17.03
C ILE A 151 14.08 2.67 16.24
N VAL A 152 13.94 4.00 16.28
CA VAL A 152 12.95 4.75 15.51
C VAL A 152 13.67 5.63 14.49
N GLU A 153 13.38 5.44 13.21
CA GLU A 153 14.03 6.14 12.12
C GLU A 153 13.07 6.43 10.96
N ARG A 154 13.47 7.30 10.04
CA ARG A 154 12.74 7.52 8.79
C ARG A 154 12.73 6.26 7.94
N HIS A 155 11.73 6.19 7.06
CA HIS A 155 11.69 5.18 6.00
C HIS A 155 13.03 5.15 5.25
N ARG A 156 13.45 3.95 4.86
CA ARG A 156 14.77 3.68 4.26
C ARG A 156 14.61 3.09 2.87
N ASP A 157 15.58 3.36 2.01
CA ASP A 157 15.61 2.83 0.65
C ASP A 157 15.85 1.31 0.62
N ASP A 158 16.53 0.76 1.65
CA ASP A 158 16.75 -0.67 1.84
C ASP A 158 15.60 -1.37 2.62
N PHE A 159 14.37 -0.84 2.52
CA PHE A 159 13.20 -1.38 3.23
C PHE A 159 12.94 -2.86 2.90
N PHE A 160 13.09 -3.24 1.64
CA PHE A 160 12.90 -4.61 1.22
C PHE A 160 13.90 -5.57 1.89
N GLU A 161 15.17 -5.19 1.96
CA GLU A 161 16.23 -5.96 2.62
C GLU A 161 15.96 -6.10 4.12
N LEU A 162 15.46 -5.04 4.76
CA LEU A 162 15.02 -5.08 6.16
C LEU A 162 13.88 -6.08 6.36
N LEU A 163 12.87 -6.09 5.48
CA LEU A 163 11.79 -7.07 5.50
C LEU A 163 12.31 -8.48 5.28
N ALA A 164 13.18 -8.67 4.29
CA ALA A 164 13.76 -9.96 3.96
C ALA A 164 14.56 -10.55 5.13
N GLY A 165 15.23 -9.71 5.92
CA GLY A 165 15.98 -10.10 7.12
C GLY A 165 15.14 -10.14 8.41
N ALA A 166 13.87 -9.74 8.37
CA ALA A 166 13.04 -9.66 9.57
C ALA A 166 12.58 -11.04 10.06
N ARG A 167 12.59 -11.24 11.38
CA ARG A 167 11.93 -12.37 12.04
C ARG A 167 10.40 -12.21 12.02
N VAL A 168 9.93 -10.96 12.18
CA VAL A 168 8.53 -10.55 12.08
C VAL A 168 8.44 -9.16 11.49
N ALA A 169 7.50 -8.95 10.59
CA ALA A 169 7.12 -7.65 10.06
C ALA A 169 5.74 -7.25 10.60
N VAL A 170 5.59 -6.01 11.05
CA VAL A 170 4.30 -5.42 11.46
C VAL A 170 4.01 -4.25 10.55
N THR A 171 2.91 -4.30 9.81
CA THR A 171 2.59 -3.29 8.80
C THR A 171 1.10 -2.95 8.76
N GLN A 172 0.77 -1.82 8.14
CA GLN A 172 -0.63 -1.45 7.87
C GLN A 172 -1.24 -2.19 6.68
N ALA A 173 -0.54 -3.16 6.09
CA ALA A 173 -1.00 -3.92 4.94
C ALA A 173 -1.41 -3.06 3.73
N GLY A 174 -0.73 -1.91 3.49
CA GLY A 174 -0.88 -1.17 2.24
C GLY A 174 -0.37 -2.01 1.06
N TYR A 175 -0.99 -1.85 -0.12
CA TYR A 175 -0.74 -2.67 -1.31
C TYR A 175 0.75 -2.98 -1.56
N ASN A 176 1.59 -1.95 -1.73
CA ASN A 176 3.01 -2.14 -2.00
C ASN A 176 3.72 -2.90 -0.88
N THR A 177 3.39 -2.57 0.38
CA THR A 177 4.00 -3.21 1.55
C THR A 177 3.61 -4.69 1.65
N VAL A 178 2.35 -5.04 1.34
CA VAL A 178 1.93 -6.44 1.28
C VAL A 178 2.72 -7.20 0.22
N LEU A 179 2.88 -6.64 -0.97
CA LEU A 179 3.66 -7.27 -2.03
C LEU A 179 5.14 -7.44 -1.64
N ASP A 180 5.72 -6.46 -0.95
CA ASP A 180 7.09 -6.55 -0.45
C ASP A 180 7.22 -7.62 0.65
N VAL A 181 6.28 -7.68 1.59
CA VAL A 181 6.23 -8.71 2.66
C VAL A 181 6.14 -10.12 2.06
N LEU A 182 5.23 -10.32 1.11
CA LEU A 182 5.07 -11.61 0.42
C LEU A 182 6.32 -11.99 -0.36
N ALA A 183 6.89 -11.06 -1.11
CA ALA A 183 8.10 -11.29 -1.90
C ALA A 183 9.34 -11.55 -1.03
N ALA A 184 9.47 -10.84 0.08
CA ALA A 184 10.49 -11.07 1.10
C ALA A 184 10.25 -12.35 1.90
N ARG A 185 9.07 -12.97 1.76
CA ARG A 185 8.61 -14.10 2.58
C ARG A 185 8.75 -13.77 4.08
N ALA A 186 8.53 -12.51 4.44
CA ALA A 186 8.63 -12.08 5.83
C ALA A 186 7.42 -12.57 6.63
N PRO A 187 7.59 -13.23 7.77
CA PRO A 187 6.48 -13.50 8.67
C PRO A 187 5.83 -12.20 9.14
N SER A 188 4.52 -12.09 9.08
CA SER A 188 3.78 -10.86 9.40
C SER A 188 2.45 -11.18 10.10
#